data_ed8ef44cd5fa87391838cabcac0e690a
#
_entry.id   ed8ef44cd5fa87391838cabcac0e690a
#
_cell.length_a   1.000
_cell.length_b   1.000
_cell.length_c   1.000
_cell.angle_alpha   90.00
_cell.angle_beta   90.00
_cell.angle_gamma   90.00
#
_symmetry.space_group_name_H-M   'P 1'
#
loop_
_entity.id
_entity.type
_entity.pdbx_description
1 polymer ?
#
loop_
_entity_poly.entity_id
_entity_poly.type
_entity_poly.pdbx_seq_one_letter_code
_entity_poly.pdbx_strand_id
1 'polypeptide(L)'
;MIGAGLIIGIIAAVLVLLGNPKNMGFCIACFIRDTAGAVGLHQAAAVQYIRPEIIGLVLGAFVIAAVKKEFLPRGGSSPMTRFVLGFFVMITALVFLGCPFRMILRIAGGDLNAVVGIVGFAVGIFAGVQFLGRGYSLKRTYSVPVIDGAWLSVIQVVFFALLCAAPAYILFSESGPGS
;
A
#
# COMPACT_ATOMS: atom_id res chain seq x y z
N MET A 1 5.13 -13.49 -15.73
CA MET A 1 5.56 -12.24 -15.11
C MET A 1 5.40 -11.03 -16.03
N ILE A 2 5.92 -11.04 -17.26
CA ILE A 2 5.82 -9.91 -18.21
C ILE A 2 4.35 -9.52 -18.49
N GLY A 3 3.48 -10.50 -18.75
CA GLY A 3 2.06 -10.24 -18.99
C GLY A 3 1.33 -9.59 -17.81
N ALA A 4 1.65 -9.99 -16.59
CA ALA A 4 1.07 -9.36 -15.38
C ALA A 4 1.52 -7.90 -15.25
N GLY A 5 2.80 -7.61 -15.50
CA GLY A 5 3.32 -6.24 -15.49
C GLY A 5 2.67 -5.36 -16.56
N LEU A 6 2.44 -5.88 -17.76
CA LEU A 6 1.77 -5.17 -18.84
C LEU A 6 0.32 -4.85 -18.50
N ILE A 7 -0.43 -5.82 -17.95
CA ILE A 7 -1.82 -5.62 -17.52
C ILE A 7 -1.89 -4.55 -16.41
N ILE A 8 -1.02 -4.63 -15.40
CA ILE A 8 -0.96 -3.64 -14.32
C ILE A 8 -0.63 -2.25 -14.86
N GLY A 9 0.30 -2.14 -15.83
CA GLY A 9 0.64 -0.87 -16.47
C GLY A 9 -0.54 -0.26 -17.24
N ILE A 10 -1.28 -1.07 -18.00
CA ILE A 10 -2.48 -0.63 -18.72
C ILE A 10 -3.55 -0.16 -17.72
N ILE A 11 -3.82 -0.95 -16.67
CA ILE A 11 -4.81 -0.59 -15.65
C ILE A 11 -4.41 0.73 -14.97
N ALA A 12 -3.13 0.94 -14.66
CA ALA A 12 -2.65 2.19 -14.06
C ALA A 12 -2.93 3.40 -14.97
N ALA A 13 -2.73 3.27 -16.29
CA ALA A 13 -3.04 4.31 -17.26
C ALA A 13 -4.56 4.58 -17.36
N VAL A 14 -5.37 3.53 -17.38
CA VAL A 14 -6.84 3.62 -17.40
C VAL A 14 -7.36 4.31 -16.14
N LEU A 15 -6.83 3.99 -14.97
CA LEU A 15 -7.22 4.64 -13.70
C LEU A 15 -6.94 6.16 -13.74
N VAL A 16 -5.84 6.59 -14.36
CA VAL A 16 -5.57 8.03 -14.55
C VAL A 16 -6.60 8.67 -15.49
N LEU A 17 -7.00 7.97 -16.55
CA LEU A 17 -8.05 8.45 -17.47
C LEU A 17 -9.42 8.53 -16.78
N LEU A 18 -9.67 7.68 -15.80
CA LEU A 18 -10.91 7.66 -15.01
C LEU A 18 -10.94 8.67 -13.86
N GLY A 19 -9.92 9.52 -13.72
CA GLY A 19 -9.90 10.62 -12.75
C GLY A 19 -8.90 10.46 -11.61
N ASN A 20 -8.13 9.36 -11.55
CA ASN A 20 -7.05 9.26 -10.57
C ASN A 20 -5.99 10.34 -10.81
N PRO A 21 -5.43 10.94 -9.76
CA PRO A 21 -4.36 11.91 -9.91
C PRO A 21 -3.17 11.34 -10.70
N LYS A 22 -2.58 12.16 -11.55
CA LYS A 22 -1.42 11.76 -12.37
C LYS A 22 -0.31 11.18 -11.50
N ASN A 23 0.30 10.10 -11.97
CA ASN A 23 1.38 9.37 -11.28
C ASN A 23 0.97 8.73 -9.93
N MET A 24 -0.31 8.51 -9.69
CA MET A 24 -0.84 7.93 -8.45
C MET A 24 -1.65 6.64 -8.65
N GLY A 25 -1.56 5.96 -9.79
CA GLY A 25 -2.35 4.78 -10.13
C GLY A 25 -2.36 3.72 -9.01
N PHE A 26 -1.22 3.13 -8.69
CA PHE A 26 -1.07 2.18 -7.58
C PHE A 26 -0.07 2.71 -6.56
N CYS A 27 -0.53 3.42 -5.55
CA CYS A 27 0.33 3.97 -4.51
C CYS A 27 -0.14 3.57 -3.11
N ILE A 28 0.53 2.58 -2.49
CA ILE A 28 0.18 2.07 -1.17
C ILE A 28 0.39 3.13 -0.06
N ALA A 29 1.48 3.89 -0.13
CA ALA A 29 1.72 4.98 0.83
C ALA A 29 0.67 6.09 0.70
N CYS A 30 0.22 6.38 -0.54
CA CYS A 30 -0.86 7.33 -0.77
C CYS A 30 -2.18 6.84 -0.20
N PHE A 31 -2.46 5.52 -0.27
CA PHE A 31 -3.67 4.94 0.30
C PHE A 31 -3.80 5.23 1.80
N ILE A 32 -2.73 5.07 2.57
CA ILE A 32 -2.74 5.35 4.02
C ILE A 32 -2.98 6.84 4.28
N ARG A 33 -2.32 7.71 3.53
CA ARG A 33 -2.52 9.17 3.61
C ARG A 33 -3.96 9.55 3.25
N ASP A 34 -4.46 9.05 2.13
CA ASP A 34 -5.78 9.40 1.59
C ASP A 34 -6.89 8.86 2.51
N THR A 35 -6.70 7.66 3.10
CA THR A 35 -7.58 7.12 4.15
C THR A 35 -7.57 8.01 5.40
N ALA A 36 -6.41 8.49 5.84
CA ALA A 36 -6.31 9.41 6.97
C ALA A 36 -7.05 10.71 6.68
N GLY A 37 -7.00 11.22 5.44
CA GLY A 37 -7.78 12.37 5.00
C GLY A 37 -9.27 12.10 4.96
N ALA A 38 -9.70 10.94 4.49
CA ALA A 38 -11.10 10.54 4.44
C ALA A 38 -11.73 10.44 5.84
N VAL A 39 -10.95 10.09 6.86
CA VAL A 39 -11.36 10.06 8.27
C VAL A 39 -11.25 11.45 8.94
N GLY A 40 -10.78 12.48 8.22
CA GLY A 40 -10.69 13.84 8.72
C GLY A 40 -9.43 14.19 9.50
N LEU A 41 -8.40 13.34 9.46
CA LEU A 41 -7.12 13.61 10.14
C LEU A 41 -6.28 14.70 9.46
N HIS A 42 -6.60 15.06 8.23
CA HIS A 42 -6.04 16.21 7.53
C HIS A 42 -7.09 16.81 6.58
N GLN A 43 -6.89 18.06 6.13
CA GLN A 43 -7.87 18.81 5.32
C GLN A 43 -7.37 19.13 3.90
N ALA A 44 -6.49 18.28 3.34
CA ALA A 44 -6.04 18.45 1.97
C ALA A 44 -7.07 17.87 0.99
N ALA A 45 -8.00 18.69 0.48
CA ALA A 45 -9.16 18.28 -0.33
C ALA A 45 -8.81 17.32 -1.49
N ALA A 46 -7.69 17.53 -2.17
CA ALA A 46 -7.27 16.69 -3.30
C ALA A 46 -6.93 15.23 -2.94
N VAL A 47 -6.84 14.89 -1.65
CA VAL A 47 -6.38 13.58 -1.16
C VAL A 47 -7.23 13.06 0.02
N GLN A 48 -8.47 13.53 0.12
CA GLN A 48 -9.45 13.08 1.13
C GLN A 48 -10.44 12.09 0.52
N TYR A 49 -9.94 10.97 -0.01
CA TYR A 49 -10.80 9.92 -0.56
C TYR A 49 -10.21 8.53 -0.32
N ILE A 50 -11.06 7.52 -0.37
CA ILE A 50 -10.64 6.13 -0.23
C ILE A 50 -10.41 5.53 -1.60
N ARG A 51 -9.27 4.86 -1.76
CA ARG A 51 -8.84 4.27 -3.03
C ARG A 51 -9.37 2.85 -3.18
N PRO A 52 -10.38 2.60 -4.02
CA PRO A 52 -10.95 1.27 -4.21
C PRO A 52 -9.97 0.30 -4.87
N GLU A 53 -9.02 0.77 -5.68
CA GLU A 53 -8.03 -0.06 -6.34
C GLU A 53 -7.10 -0.80 -5.38
N ILE A 54 -6.72 -0.17 -4.26
CA ILE A 54 -5.86 -0.80 -3.25
C ILE A 54 -6.66 -1.83 -2.44
N ILE A 55 -7.91 -1.53 -2.14
CA ILE A 55 -8.82 -2.47 -1.47
C ILE A 55 -9.02 -3.69 -2.36
N GLY A 56 -9.29 -3.50 -3.65
CA GLY A 56 -9.43 -4.58 -4.62
C GLY A 56 -8.18 -5.44 -4.73
N LEU A 57 -6.99 -4.84 -4.67
CA LEU A 57 -5.71 -5.56 -4.69
C LEU A 57 -5.56 -6.47 -3.46
N VAL A 58 -5.85 -5.97 -2.26
CA VAL A 58 -5.76 -6.74 -1.01
C VAL A 58 -6.79 -7.87 -1.00
N LEU A 59 -8.05 -7.57 -1.34
CA LEU A 59 -9.11 -8.57 -1.39
C LEU A 59 -8.85 -9.62 -2.46
N GLY A 60 -8.39 -9.22 -3.65
CA GLY A 60 -8.04 -10.15 -4.73
C GLY A 60 -6.90 -11.09 -4.33
N ALA A 61 -5.86 -10.58 -3.70
CA ALA A 61 -4.76 -11.39 -3.17
C ALA A 61 -5.24 -12.38 -2.11
N PHE A 62 -6.10 -11.93 -1.19
CA PHE A 62 -6.69 -12.79 -0.16
C PHE A 62 -7.54 -13.92 -0.76
N VAL A 63 -8.44 -13.59 -1.68
CA VAL A 63 -9.30 -14.58 -2.35
C VAL A 63 -8.47 -15.63 -3.09
N ILE A 64 -7.45 -15.21 -3.84
CA ILE A 64 -6.59 -16.15 -4.57
C ILE A 64 -5.81 -17.04 -3.61
N ALA A 65 -5.26 -16.49 -2.53
CA ALA A 65 -4.54 -17.25 -1.50
C ALA A 65 -5.45 -18.27 -0.80
N ALA A 66 -6.69 -17.88 -0.52
CA ALA A 66 -7.69 -18.77 0.08
C ALA A 66 -8.10 -19.91 -0.88
N VAL A 67 -8.38 -19.60 -2.15
CA VAL A 67 -8.77 -20.59 -3.18
C VAL A 67 -7.64 -21.58 -3.43
N LYS A 68 -6.40 -21.11 -3.52
CA LYS A 68 -5.23 -21.96 -3.74
C LYS A 68 -4.74 -22.69 -2.50
N LYS A 69 -5.38 -22.46 -1.34
CA LYS A 69 -4.96 -23.00 -0.04
C LYS A 69 -3.50 -22.63 0.32
N GLU A 70 -3.01 -21.53 -0.20
CA GLU A 70 -1.68 -20.97 0.07
C GLU A 70 -1.72 -19.95 1.23
N PHE A 71 -2.86 -19.83 1.90
CA PHE A 71 -3.03 -18.96 3.04
C PHE A 71 -2.29 -19.52 4.26
N LEU A 72 -1.09 -19.03 4.50
CA LEU A 72 -0.22 -19.43 5.62
C LEU A 72 -0.05 -18.26 6.58
N PRO A 73 -0.91 -18.14 7.60
CA PRO A 73 -0.78 -17.07 8.58
C PRO A 73 0.49 -17.28 9.40
N ARG A 74 1.32 -16.25 9.44
CA ARG A 74 2.58 -16.25 10.19
C ARG A 74 2.58 -15.11 11.18
N GLY A 75 2.71 -15.44 12.46
CA GLY A 75 3.00 -14.50 13.53
C GLY A 75 4.48 -14.45 13.83
N GLY A 76 4.94 -13.44 14.50
CA GLY A 76 6.30 -13.38 15.02
C GLY A 76 6.95 -12.00 14.92
N SER A 77 8.16 -11.92 15.42
CA SER A 77 8.98 -10.74 15.65
C SER A 77 8.39 -9.72 16.65
N SER A 78 9.26 -8.94 17.27
CA SER A 78 8.87 -7.91 18.23
C SER A 78 7.93 -6.87 17.60
N PRO A 79 6.70 -6.69 18.11
CA PRO A 79 5.77 -5.68 17.59
C PRO A 79 6.36 -4.27 17.63
N MET A 80 7.14 -3.96 18.67
CA MET A 80 7.79 -2.66 18.84
C MET A 80 8.81 -2.38 17.72
N THR A 81 9.63 -3.35 17.37
CA THR A 81 10.59 -3.20 16.28
C THR A 81 9.89 -2.97 14.95
N ARG A 82 8.79 -3.71 14.68
CA ARG A 82 7.99 -3.51 13.47
C ARG A 82 7.33 -2.14 13.43
N PHE A 83 6.82 -1.66 14.57
CA PHE A 83 6.23 -0.33 14.66
C PHE A 83 7.25 0.75 14.33
N VAL A 84 8.43 0.70 14.97
CA VAL A 84 9.50 1.68 14.72
C VAL A 84 9.97 1.66 13.27
N LEU A 85 10.21 0.47 12.70
CA LEU A 85 10.59 0.35 11.30
C LEU A 85 9.49 0.86 10.35
N GLY A 86 8.23 0.53 10.63
CA GLY A 86 7.08 1.00 9.86
C GLY A 86 6.95 2.53 9.91
N PHE A 87 7.17 3.13 11.08
CA PHE A 87 7.16 4.57 11.26
C PHE A 87 8.23 5.26 10.39
N PHE A 88 9.47 4.76 10.39
CA PHE A 88 10.53 5.30 9.52
C PHE A 88 10.24 5.09 8.03
N VAL A 89 9.70 3.93 7.66
CA VAL A 89 9.28 3.67 6.27
C VAL A 89 8.22 4.67 5.82
N MET A 90 7.24 4.99 6.66
CA MET A 90 6.20 5.95 6.33
C MET A 90 6.73 7.38 6.21
N ILE A 91 7.61 7.82 7.12
CA ILE A 91 8.27 9.13 7.01
C ILE A 91 9.03 9.22 5.69
N THR A 92 9.84 8.20 5.38
CA THR A 92 10.63 8.17 4.14
C THR A 92 9.72 8.18 2.89
N ALA A 93 8.64 7.41 2.90
CA ALA A 93 7.67 7.38 1.81
C ALA A 93 6.97 8.73 1.62
N LEU A 94 6.73 9.48 2.69
CA LEU A 94 6.16 10.84 2.62
C LEU A 94 7.17 11.84 2.08
N VAL A 95 8.43 11.77 2.50
CA VAL A 95 9.51 12.65 2.00
C VAL A 95 9.73 12.44 0.50
N PHE A 96 9.75 11.19 0.03
CA PHE A 96 9.88 10.86 -1.39
C PHE A 96 8.58 11.02 -2.19
N LEU A 97 7.47 11.40 -1.54
CA LEU A 97 6.14 11.53 -2.14
C LEU A 97 5.64 10.25 -2.83
N GLY A 98 5.93 9.09 -2.25
CA GLY A 98 5.33 7.86 -2.74
C GLY A 98 6.08 6.58 -2.41
N CYS A 99 5.46 5.46 -2.75
CA CYS A 99 6.04 4.13 -2.70
C CYS A 99 6.88 3.85 -3.97
N PRO A 100 7.67 2.75 -4.03
CA PRO A 100 8.47 2.39 -5.19
C PRO A 100 7.66 2.31 -6.51
N PHE A 101 6.41 1.86 -6.46
CA PHE A 101 5.53 1.85 -7.64
C PHE A 101 5.26 3.25 -8.19
N ARG A 102 5.02 4.20 -7.30
CA ARG A 102 4.83 5.59 -7.71
C ARG A 102 6.11 6.20 -8.28
N MET A 103 7.28 5.82 -7.78
CA MET A 103 8.55 6.26 -8.34
C MET A 103 8.69 5.83 -9.80
N ILE A 104 8.33 4.58 -10.13
CA ILE A 104 8.35 4.08 -11.53
C ILE A 104 7.40 4.90 -12.41
N LEU A 105 6.18 5.19 -11.94
CA LEU A 105 5.23 6.01 -12.69
C LEU A 105 5.72 7.46 -12.87
N ARG A 106 6.40 8.03 -11.86
CA ARG A 106 7.00 9.37 -11.95
C ARG A 106 8.15 9.41 -12.94
N ILE A 107 8.99 8.38 -13.01
CA ILE A 107 10.06 8.28 -14.02
C ILE A 107 9.44 8.23 -15.42
N ALA A 108 8.40 7.41 -15.61
CA ALA A 108 7.68 7.36 -16.88
C ALA A 108 7.05 8.71 -17.26
N GLY A 109 6.69 9.52 -16.27
CA GLY A 109 6.22 10.90 -16.44
C GLY A 109 7.32 11.96 -16.61
N GLY A 110 8.62 11.57 -16.65
CA GLY A 110 9.75 12.46 -16.87
C GLY A 110 10.31 13.14 -15.61
N ASP A 111 9.95 12.70 -14.41
CA ASP A 111 10.44 13.27 -13.16
C ASP A 111 11.80 12.65 -12.76
N LEU A 112 12.86 13.39 -13.01
CA LEU A 112 14.24 12.96 -12.72
C LEU A 112 14.52 12.81 -11.20
N ASN A 113 13.80 13.51 -10.33
CA ASN A 113 13.96 13.33 -8.88
C ASN A 113 13.58 11.90 -8.44
N ALA A 114 12.66 11.26 -9.16
CA ALA A 114 12.29 9.88 -8.90
C ALA A 114 13.42 8.89 -9.21
N VAL A 115 14.33 9.22 -10.14
CA VAL A 115 15.53 8.41 -10.44
C VAL A 115 16.46 8.39 -9.23
N VAL A 116 16.72 9.55 -8.62
CA VAL A 116 17.52 9.63 -7.39
C VAL A 116 16.88 8.81 -6.27
N GLY A 117 15.54 8.89 -6.15
CA GLY A 117 14.78 8.09 -5.19
C GLY A 117 14.94 6.58 -5.38
N ILE A 118 14.89 6.08 -6.62
CA ILE A 118 15.09 4.63 -6.91
C ILE A 118 16.53 4.21 -6.62
N VAL A 119 17.52 5.03 -6.93
CA VAL A 119 18.91 4.73 -6.59
C VAL A 119 19.08 4.62 -5.07
N GLY A 120 18.54 5.58 -4.30
CA GLY A 120 18.55 5.51 -2.84
C GLY A 120 17.84 4.27 -2.31
N PHE A 121 16.72 3.89 -2.90
CA PHE A 121 15.98 2.66 -2.55
C PHE A 121 16.81 1.41 -2.83
N ALA A 122 17.49 1.33 -3.99
CA ALA A 122 18.36 0.21 -4.34
C ALA A 122 19.55 0.09 -3.37
N VAL A 123 20.17 1.21 -2.99
CA VAL A 123 21.25 1.24 -2.00
C VAL A 123 20.74 0.78 -0.63
N GLY A 124 19.54 1.20 -0.24
CA GLY A 124 18.90 0.76 1.01
C GLY A 124 18.64 -0.75 1.03
N ILE A 125 18.14 -1.33 -0.08
CA ILE A 125 17.97 -2.78 -0.21
C ILE A 125 19.33 -3.49 -0.11
N PHE A 126 20.34 -3.01 -0.80
CA PHE A 126 21.68 -3.58 -0.74
C PHE A 126 22.22 -3.58 0.68
N ALA A 127 22.11 -2.47 1.39
CA ALA A 127 22.49 -2.40 2.82
C ALA A 127 21.70 -3.40 3.65
N GLY A 128 20.38 -3.49 3.48
CA GLY A 128 19.52 -4.46 4.17
C GLY A 128 19.95 -5.92 3.93
N VAL A 129 20.27 -6.28 2.69
CA VAL A 129 20.78 -7.60 2.33
C VAL A 129 22.10 -7.91 3.05
N GLN A 130 23.01 -6.93 3.17
CA GLN A 130 24.25 -7.10 3.91
C GLN A 130 24.01 -7.35 5.41
N PHE A 131 23.07 -6.65 6.02
CA PHE A 131 22.67 -6.90 7.41
C PHE A 131 22.10 -8.30 7.61
N LEU A 132 21.21 -8.74 6.70
CA LEU A 132 20.66 -10.10 6.71
C LEU A 132 21.76 -11.16 6.53
N GLY A 133 22.71 -10.93 5.62
CA GLY A 133 23.85 -11.83 5.38
C GLY A 133 24.79 -11.94 6.58
N ARG A 134 24.86 -10.91 7.44
CA ARG A 134 25.62 -10.91 8.70
C ARG A 134 24.86 -11.52 9.88
N GLY A 135 23.71 -12.18 9.62
CA GLY A 135 22.93 -12.88 10.64
C GLY A 135 21.92 -12.00 11.39
N TYR A 136 21.65 -10.78 10.93
CA TYR A 136 20.56 -10.00 11.49
C TYR A 136 19.23 -10.72 11.20
N SER A 137 18.49 -11.00 12.24
CA SER A 137 17.15 -11.61 12.14
C SER A 137 16.22 -10.94 13.14
N LEU A 138 15.01 -10.63 12.69
CA LEU A 138 13.95 -10.12 13.57
C LEU A 138 13.41 -11.17 14.54
N LYS A 139 14.09 -12.33 14.63
CA LYS A 139 13.82 -13.52 15.48
C LYS A 139 12.34 -13.93 15.56
N ARG A 140 12.13 -15.22 15.27
CA ARG A 140 10.91 -16.02 15.43
C ARG A 140 9.71 -15.60 14.58
N THR A 141 9.63 -16.14 13.37
CA THR A 141 8.35 -16.42 12.74
C THR A 141 7.85 -17.77 13.22
N TYR A 142 6.63 -17.81 13.77
CA TYR A 142 5.92 -19.06 14.07
C TYR A 142 4.64 -19.12 13.21
N SER A 143 4.26 -20.33 12.84
CA SER A 143 2.98 -20.56 12.19
C SER A 143 1.86 -20.35 13.22
N VAL A 144 0.93 -19.46 12.92
CA VAL A 144 -0.28 -19.26 13.72
C VAL A 144 -1.33 -20.27 13.23
N PRO A 145 -2.17 -20.86 14.11
CA PRO A 145 -3.30 -21.66 13.66
C PRO A 145 -4.13 -20.92 12.61
N VAL A 146 -4.57 -21.65 11.59
CA VAL A 146 -5.34 -21.07 10.45
C VAL A 146 -6.57 -20.32 10.94
N ILE A 147 -7.19 -20.77 12.03
CA ILE A 147 -8.35 -20.14 12.65
C ILE A 147 -8.03 -18.74 13.15
N ASP A 148 -6.89 -18.55 13.85
CA ASP A 148 -6.49 -17.23 14.37
C ASP A 148 -6.09 -16.29 13.23
N GLY A 149 -5.42 -16.82 12.20
CA GLY A 149 -5.11 -16.07 10.99
C GLY A 149 -6.36 -15.69 10.19
N ALA A 150 -7.36 -16.57 10.14
CA ALA A 150 -8.63 -16.30 9.48
C ALA A 150 -9.40 -15.17 10.18
N TRP A 151 -9.43 -15.13 11.50
CA TRP A 151 -10.06 -14.03 12.26
C TRP A 151 -9.45 -12.66 11.94
N LEU A 152 -8.12 -12.57 11.90
CA LEU A 152 -7.42 -11.35 11.51
C LEU A 152 -7.79 -10.94 10.08
N SER A 153 -7.90 -11.90 9.17
CA SER A 153 -8.30 -11.65 7.79
C SER A 153 -9.74 -11.20 7.67
N VAL A 154 -10.66 -11.80 8.45
CA VAL A 154 -12.07 -11.38 8.51
C VAL A 154 -12.18 -9.96 9.05
N ILE A 155 -11.48 -9.61 10.12
CA ILE A 155 -11.43 -8.26 10.66
C ILE A 155 -10.91 -7.28 9.60
N GLN A 156 -9.87 -7.66 8.87
CA GLN A 156 -9.31 -6.83 7.80
C GLN A 156 -10.30 -6.64 6.65
N VAL A 157 -11.01 -7.70 6.23
CA VAL A 157 -12.05 -7.64 5.19
C VAL A 157 -13.22 -6.77 5.65
N VAL A 158 -13.70 -6.93 6.89
CA VAL A 158 -14.75 -6.09 7.47
C VAL A 158 -14.32 -4.63 7.54
N PHE A 159 -13.09 -4.38 8.00
CA PHE A 159 -12.55 -3.02 8.05
C PHE A 159 -12.48 -2.40 6.65
N PHE A 160 -12.01 -3.13 5.64
CA PHE A 160 -11.99 -2.65 4.26
C PHE A 160 -13.38 -2.51 3.66
N ALA A 161 -14.34 -3.38 4.00
CA ALA A 161 -15.73 -3.22 3.57
C ALA A 161 -16.37 -1.96 4.18
N LEU A 162 -16.12 -1.67 5.46
CA LEU A 162 -16.54 -0.44 6.11
C LEU A 162 -15.89 0.79 5.45
N LEU A 163 -14.59 0.72 5.13
CA LEU A 163 -13.90 1.77 4.39
C LEU A 163 -14.47 1.96 2.96
N CYS A 164 -14.94 0.90 2.31
CA CYS A 164 -15.64 1.00 1.02
C CYS A 164 -17.04 1.62 1.15
N ALA A 165 -17.75 1.38 2.25
CA ALA A 165 -19.05 1.98 2.51
C ALA A 165 -18.94 3.47 2.88
N ALA A 166 -17.85 3.87 3.54
CA ALA A 166 -17.58 5.25 3.93
C ALA A 166 -17.50 6.23 2.73
N PRO A 167 -16.91 5.90 1.56
CA PRO A 167 -16.85 6.80 0.42
C PRO A 167 -18.22 7.19 -0.12
N ALA A 168 -19.19 6.30 -0.08
CA ALA A 168 -20.53 6.64 -0.49
C ALA A 168 -21.11 7.77 0.39
N TYR A 169 -20.77 7.77 1.67
CA TYR A 169 -21.17 8.82 2.60
C TYR A 169 -20.36 10.12 2.41
N ILE A 170 -19.07 10.00 2.10
CA ILE A 170 -18.15 11.15 1.93
C ILE A 170 -18.31 11.79 0.53
N LEU A 171 -18.53 10.98 -0.52
CA LEU A 171 -18.76 11.46 -1.90
C LEU A 171 -20.09 12.20 -2.06
N PHE A 172 -21.07 11.93 -1.21
CA PHE A 172 -22.37 12.62 -1.19
C PHE A 172 -22.45 13.75 -0.13
N SER A 173 -21.37 13.98 0.59
CA SER A 173 -21.26 15.11 1.53
C SER A 173 -20.90 16.38 0.75
N GLU A 174 -21.61 17.48 1.01
CA GLU A 174 -21.41 18.78 0.35
C GLU A 174 -19.98 19.36 0.52
N SER A 175 -19.16 18.80 1.40
CA SER A 175 -17.78 19.17 1.66
C SER A 175 -16.75 18.13 1.16
N GLY A 176 -17.15 17.16 0.37
CA GLY A 176 -16.27 16.12 -0.16
C GLY A 176 -15.43 16.56 -1.37
N PRO A 177 -14.37 15.82 -1.75
CA PRO A 177 -13.46 16.19 -2.85
C PRO A 177 -14.08 16.12 -4.25
N GLY A 178 -15.38 16.00 -4.37
CA GLY A 178 -16.16 16.00 -5.62
C GLY A 178 -17.19 17.11 -5.72
N SER A 179 -17.21 18.07 -4.77
CA SER A 179 -18.09 19.26 -4.83
C SER A 179 -17.42 20.40 -5.56
#